data_d0e4349c8876bef4e03583550bc3e0a1
#
_entry.id   d0e4349c8876bef4e03583550bc3e0a1
#
_cell.length_a   1.000
_cell.length_b   1.000
_cell.length_c   1.000
_cell.angle_alpha   90.00
_cell.angle_beta   90.00
_cell.angle_gamma   90.00
#
_symmetry.space_group_name_H-M   'P 1'
#
loop_
_entity.id
_entity.type
_entity.pdbx_description
1 polymer ?
#
loop_
_entity_poly.entity_id
_entity_poly.type
_entity_poly.pdbx_seq_one_letter_code
_entity_poly.pdbx_strand_id
1 'polypeptide(L)'
;MPNWSEEGFQRIIDAGKKSALISKEKSKKLQEEYYKNPKKCLTCSEIIPYEKKTENKFCNSSCSAIFSNSKRKKKKTCLVCENEINKGASKYCSLKCQQTYLFNQRLEIWIKGEYETKTRDFFRRYLTETYGYKCSCCSISEWNGKSIVLEIDHIDGNSENNRPENLRFICPNCHSQTDTYKARNMGKGRHYRRERYAAGQSY
;
A
#
# COMPACT_ATOMS: atom_id res chain seq x y z
N MET A 1 -3.40 -0.61 -78.00
CA MET A 1 -4.40 -1.10 -77.00
C MET A 1 -5.00 -2.33 -77.54
N PRO A 2 -5.10 -3.41 -76.78
CA PRO A 2 -5.72 -4.68 -77.28
C PRO A 2 -7.21 -4.42 -77.44
N ASN A 3 -7.69 -4.62 -78.67
CA ASN A 3 -9.11 -4.47 -79.03
C ASN A 3 -9.83 -5.78 -78.66
N TRP A 4 -10.45 -5.81 -77.48
CA TRP A 4 -11.18 -6.95 -77.00
C TRP A 4 -12.58 -6.98 -77.68
N SER A 5 -12.93 -8.10 -78.32
CA SER A 5 -14.32 -8.24 -78.80
C SER A 5 -15.30 -8.35 -77.64
N GLU A 6 -16.53 -7.92 -77.76
CA GLU A 6 -17.58 -8.00 -76.74
C GLU A 6 -17.73 -9.42 -76.20
N GLU A 7 -17.65 -10.42 -77.07
CA GLU A 7 -17.67 -11.82 -76.67
C GLU A 7 -16.48 -12.22 -75.78
N GLY A 8 -15.29 -11.65 -76.03
CA GLY A 8 -14.08 -11.89 -75.24
C GLY A 8 -14.23 -11.32 -73.79
N PHE A 9 -14.84 -10.14 -73.71
CA PHE A 9 -15.12 -9.48 -72.44
C PHE A 9 -16.18 -10.27 -71.62
N GLN A 10 -17.24 -10.74 -72.30
CA GLN A 10 -18.28 -11.55 -71.66
C GLN A 10 -17.77 -12.87 -71.12
N ARG A 11 -16.85 -13.54 -71.81
CA ARG A 11 -16.18 -14.79 -71.34
C ARG A 11 -15.38 -14.56 -70.09
N ILE A 12 -14.69 -13.43 -69.96
CA ILE A 12 -13.93 -13.08 -68.73
C ILE A 12 -14.89 -12.83 -67.58
N ILE A 13 -15.97 -12.13 -67.77
CA ILE A 13 -16.99 -11.90 -66.76
C ILE A 13 -17.62 -13.23 -66.27
N ASP A 14 -17.96 -14.11 -67.18
CA ASP A 14 -18.59 -15.38 -66.84
C ASP A 14 -17.60 -16.34 -66.15
N ALA A 15 -16.33 -16.34 -66.58
CA ALA A 15 -15.27 -17.06 -65.87
C ALA A 15 -15.05 -16.51 -64.46
N GLY A 16 -15.09 -15.19 -64.28
CA GLY A 16 -15.00 -14.51 -62.97
C GLY A 16 -16.19 -14.88 -62.05
N LYS A 17 -17.44 -14.88 -62.62
CA LYS A 17 -18.62 -15.30 -61.86
C LYS A 17 -18.56 -16.78 -61.44
N LYS A 18 -18.12 -17.67 -62.33
CA LYS A 18 -17.93 -19.11 -62.04
C LYS A 18 -16.85 -19.33 -60.97
N SER A 19 -15.73 -18.61 -61.03
CA SER A 19 -14.67 -18.67 -60.04
C SER A 19 -15.17 -18.19 -58.68
N ALA A 20 -15.94 -17.11 -58.64
CA ALA A 20 -16.53 -16.57 -57.39
C ALA A 20 -17.54 -17.55 -56.75
N LEU A 21 -18.35 -18.25 -57.56
CA LEU A 21 -19.28 -19.29 -57.08
C LEU A 21 -18.51 -20.45 -56.46
N ILE A 22 -17.49 -20.99 -57.13
CA ILE A 22 -16.67 -22.10 -56.62
C ILE A 22 -15.97 -21.67 -55.32
N SER A 23 -15.47 -20.43 -55.24
CA SER A 23 -14.87 -19.90 -54.03
C SER A 23 -15.86 -19.80 -52.88
N LYS A 24 -17.08 -19.36 -53.13
CA LYS A 24 -18.17 -19.32 -52.12
C LYS A 24 -18.54 -20.69 -51.61
N GLU A 25 -18.69 -21.69 -52.48
CA GLU A 25 -18.99 -23.06 -52.10
C GLU A 25 -17.88 -23.68 -51.26
N LYS A 26 -16.62 -23.45 -51.65
CA LYS A 26 -15.44 -23.92 -50.89
C LYS A 26 -15.39 -23.27 -49.53
N SER A 27 -15.63 -21.96 -49.43
CA SER A 27 -15.69 -21.24 -48.16
C SER A 27 -16.80 -21.79 -47.26
N LYS A 28 -17.99 -22.06 -47.81
CA LYS A 28 -19.12 -22.62 -47.06
C LYS A 28 -18.81 -23.99 -46.49
N LYS A 29 -18.21 -24.89 -47.29
CA LYS A 29 -17.78 -26.22 -46.84
C LYS A 29 -16.75 -26.13 -45.70
N LEU A 30 -15.78 -25.24 -45.79
CA LEU A 30 -14.77 -25.01 -44.74
C LEU A 30 -15.39 -24.43 -43.45
N GLN A 31 -16.43 -23.62 -43.58
CA GLN A 31 -17.18 -23.11 -42.44
C GLN A 31 -17.99 -24.18 -41.75
N GLU A 32 -18.68 -25.04 -42.52
CA GLU A 32 -19.42 -26.19 -41.98
C GLU A 32 -18.50 -27.20 -41.28
N GLU A 33 -17.34 -27.47 -41.85
CA GLU A 33 -16.31 -28.32 -41.23
C GLU A 33 -15.78 -27.74 -39.93
N TYR A 34 -15.53 -26.43 -39.90
CA TYR A 34 -15.09 -25.73 -38.68
C TYR A 34 -16.12 -25.88 -37.55
N TYR A 35 -17.41 -25.74 -37.82
CA TYR A 35 -18.44 -25.84 -36.79
C TYR A 35 -18.71 -27.27 -36.30
N LYS A 36 -18.13 -28.29 -36.91
CA LYS A 36 -18.12 -29.64 -36.32
C LYS A 36 -17.19 -29.76 -35.12
N ASN A 37 -16.09 -29.00 -35.09
CA ASN A 37 -15.17 -28.94 -33.95
C ASN A 37 -14.63 -27.51 -33.75
N PRO A 38 -15.46 -26.59 -33.29
CA PRO A 38 -15.12 -25.17 -33.25
C PRO A 38 -14.17 -24.85 -32.10
N LYS A 39 -13.29 -23.88 -32.31
CA LYS A 39 -12.46 -23.31 -31.23
C LYS A 39 -13.33 -22.58 -30.20
N LYS A 40 -13.05 -22.81 -28.92
CA LYS A 40 -13.75 -22.16 -27.82
C LYS A 40 -12.92 -21.03 -27.24
N CYS A 41 -13.59 -19.94 -26.83
CA CYS A 41 -13.02 -18.82 -26.19
C CYS A 41 -12.41 -19.19 -24.81
N LEU A 42 -11.19 -18.80 -24.52
CA LEU A 42 -10.52 -19.10 -23.25
C LEU A 42 -11.13 -18.40 -22.02
N THR A 43 -12.05 -17.45 -22.24
CA THR A 43 -12.66 -16.66 -21.15
C THR A 43 -14.10 -17.08 -20.87
N CYS A 44 -14.95 -17.19 -21.91
CA CYS A 44 -16.38 -17.51 -21.77
C CYS A 44 -16.76 -18.89 -22.27
N SER A 45 -15.83 -19.66 -22.86
CA SER A 45 -16.04 -20.97 -23.46
C SER A 45 -17.00 -20.98 -24.65
N GLU A 46 -17.48 -19.81 -25.09
CA GLU A 46 -18.31 -19.72 -26.30
C GLU A 46 -17.50 -19.99 -27.58
N ILE A 47 -18.20 -20.38 -28.65
CA ILE A 47 -17.59 -20.64 -29.93
C ILE A 47 -17.01 -19.36 -30.53
N ILE A 48 -15.77 -19.44 -31.00
CA ILE A 48 -15.14 -18.32 -31.75
C ILE A 48 -15.68 -18.33 -33.16
N PRO A 49 -16.20 -17.22 -33.73
CA PRO A 49 -16.71 -17.16 -35.10
C PRO A 49 -15.66 -17.58 -36.13
N TYR A 50 -16.11 -18.26 -37.19
CA TYR A 50 -15.25 -18.78 -38.26
C TYR A 50 -14.32 -17.72 -38.87
N GLU A 51 -14.78 -16.49 -39.00
CA GLU A 51 -14.00 -15.33 -39.51
C GLU A 51 -12.82 -15.01 -38.65
N LYS A 52 -12.84 -15.36 -37.35
CA LYS A 52 -11.82 -15.10 -36.36
C LYS A 52 -10.99 -16.32 -35.97
N LYS A 53 -11.20 -17.46 -36.62
CA LYS A 53 -10.64 -18.79 -36.24
C LYS A 53 -9.11 -18.89 -36.24
N THR A 54 -8.43 -18.11 -37.08
CA THR A 54 -7.01 -18.35 -37.40
C THR A 54 -6.08 -17.93 -36.29
N GLU A 55 -6.29 -16.76 -35.68
CA GLU A 55 -5.36 -16.19 -34.72
C GLU A 55 -5.95 -15.91 -33.34
N ASN A 56 -7.28 -15.92 -33.23
CA ASN A 56 -7.93 -15.52 -32.01
C ASN A 56 -8.11 -16.68 -31.02
N LYS A 57 -7.72 -16.40 -29.77
CA LYS A 57 -8.00 -17.25 -28.60
C LYS A 57 -9.29 -16.81 -27.88
N PHE A 58 -9.92 -15.72 -28.34
CA PHE A 58 -11.06 -15.07 -27.71
C PHE A 58 -12.14 -14.72 -28.73
N CYS A 59 -13.40 -14.80 -28.35
CA CYS A 59 -14.53 -14.47 -29.21
C CYS A 59 -14.62 -12.96 -29.53
N ASN A 60 -14.17 -12.11 -28.59
CA ASN A 60 -14.18 -10.66 -28.74
C ASN A 60 -13.08 -10.00 -27.90
N SER A 61 -12.91 -8.67 -28.07
CA SER A 61 -11.92 -7.87 -27.35
C SER A 61 -12.17 -7.81 -25.84
N SER A 62 -13.43 -7.84 -25.39
CA SER A 62 -13.78 -7.86 -23.98
C SER A 62 -13.27 -9.14 -23.29
N CYS A 63 -13.43 -10.30 -23.89
CA CYS A 63 -12.90 -11.56 -23.38
C CYS A 63 -11.37 -11.56 -23.34
N SER A 64 -10.71 -11.01 -24.35
CA SER A 64 -9.26 -10.83 -24.36
C SER A 64 -8.79 -9.91 -23.21
N ALA A 65 -9.49 -8.80 -23.01
CA ALA A 65 -9.19 -7.86 -21.92
C ALA A 65 -9.40 -8.48 -20.54
N ILE A 66 -10.50 -9.22 -20.31
CA ILE A 66 -10.78 -9.92 -19.07
C ILE A 66 -9.67 -10.93 -18.75
N PHE A 67 -9.25 -11.73 -19.72
CA PHE A 67 -8.17 -12.72 -19.56
C PHE A 67 -6.83 -12.06 -19.26
N SER A 68 -6.47 -11.00 -19.98
CA SER A 68 -5.24 -10.26 -19.77
C SER A 68 -5.24 -9.57 -18.40
N ASN A 69 -6.35 -8.99 -17.99
CA ASN A 69 -6.50 -8.34 -16.69
C ASN A 69 -6.47 -9.35 -15.53
N SER A 70 -7.04 -10.55 -15.71
CA SER A 70 -6.98 -11.61 -14.69
C SER A 70 -5.54 -12.06 -14.43
N LYS A 71 -4.72 -12.20 -15.47
CA LYS A 71 -3.29 -12.52 -15.35
C LYS A 71 -2.45 -11.37 -14.76
N ARG A 72 -2.86 -10.11 -14.97
CA ARG A 72 -2.16 -8.93 -14.41
C ARG A 72 -2.49 -8.65 -12.96
N LYS A 73 -3.53 -9.27 -12.40
CA LYS A 73 -3.90 -9.12 -10.99
C LYS A 73 -2.88 -9.83 -10.10
N LYS A 74 -1.72 -9.23 -9.90
CA LYS A 74 -0.91 -9.52 -8.72
C LYS A 74 -1.73 -9.02 -7.52
N LYS A 75 -2.08 -9.92 -6.61
CA LYS A 75 -2.66 -9.56 -5.33
C LYS A 75 -1.64 -8.67 -4.61
N LYS A 76 -2.02 -7.44 -4.32
CA LYS A 76 -1.20 -6.54 -3.51
C LYS A 76 -1.54 -6.79 -2.05
N THR A 77 -0.54 -6.90 -1.21
CA THR A 77 -0.71 -7.02 0.24
C THR A 77 -0.26 -5.76 0.95
N CYS A 78 -0.85 -5.50 2.09
CA CYS A 78 -0.50 -4.38 2.94
C CYS A 78 0.91 -4.56 3.53
N LEU A 79 1.75 -3.52 3.48
CA LEU A 79 3.12 -3.56 3.99
C LEU A 79 3.23 -3.74 5.51
N VAL A 80 2.12 -3.63 6.25
CA VAL A 80 2.10 -3.70 7.72
C VAL A 80 1.43 -4.97 8.24
N CYS A 81 0.25 -5.32 7.70
CA CYS A 81 -0.55 -6.44 8.22
C CYS A 81 -0.72 -7.58 7.21
N GLU A 82 -0.08 -7.48 6.05
CA GLU A 82 -0.10 -8.46 4.95
C GLU A 82 -1.48 -8.78 4.37
N ASN A 83 -2.53 -8.16 4.87
CA ASN A 83 -3.88 -8.32 4.34
C ASN A 83 -3.98 -7.86 2.89
N GLU A 84 -4.83 -8.51 2.11
CA GLU A 84 -5.08 -8.16 0.72
C GLU A 84 -5.61 -6.73 0.58
N ILE A 85 -5.06 -5.95 -0.34
CA ILE A 85 -5.43 -4.54 -0.56
C ILE A 85 -6.44 -4.44 -1.70
N ASN A 86 -7.51 -3.67 -1.51
CA ASN A 86 -8.49 -3.36 -2.54
C ASN A 86 -7.88 -2.56 -3.70
N LYS A 87 -8.50 -2.68 -4.90
CA LYS A 87 -8.08 -2.07 -6.17
C LYS A 87 -8.02 -0.56 -6.14
N GLY A 88 -7.43 0.12 -5.43
CA GLY A 88 -7.32 1.59 -5.37
C GLY A 88 -6.35 2.04 -4.29
N ALA A 89 -6.11 1.19 -3.30
CA ALA A 89 -5.13 1.46 -2.27
C ALA A 89 -3.71 1.17 -2.80
N SER A 90 -2.77 2.05 -2.51
CA SER A 90 -1.42 1.95 -3.09
C SER A 90 -0.51 0.97 -2.36
N LYS A 91 -0.42 1.04 -1.03
CA LYS A 91 0.52 0.28 -0.20
C LYS A 91 -0.07 -0.23 1.12
N TYR A 92 -1.16 0.34 1.60
CA TYR A 92 -1.73 0.07 2.92
C TYR A 92 -3.23 -0.23 2.81
N CYS A 93 -3.74 -1.14 3.65
CA CYS A 93 -5.17 -1.47 3.69
C CYS A 93 -6.02 -0.40 4.41
N SER A 94 -5.40 0.42 5.26
CA SER A 94 -6.06 1.45 6.06
C SER A 94 -5.11 2.59 6.44
N LEU A 95 -5.67 3.72 6.87
CA LEU A 95 -4.91 4.85 7.44
C LEU A 95 -4.12 4.41 8.68
N LYS A 96 -4.67 3.52 9.49
CA LYS A 96 -3.97 2.97 10.67
C LYS A 96 -2.68 2.26 10.27
N CYS A 97 -2.71 1.41 9.24
CA CYS A 97 -1.51 0.73 8.74
C CYS A 97 -0.50 1.74 8.17
N GLN A 98 -0.96 2.75 7.45
CA GLN A 98 -0.08 3.81 6.95
C GLN A 98 0.60 4.56 8.09
N GLN A 99 -0.16 4.97 9.12
CA GLN A 99 0.39 5.66 10.29
C GLN A 99 1.37 4.78 11.07
N THR A 100 1.08 3.48 11.20
CA THR A 100 1.99 2.53 11.86
C THR A 100 3.29 2.39 11.07
N TYR A 101 3.22 2.28 9.75
CA TYR A 101 4.43 2.22 8.91
C TYR A 101 5.29 3.48 9.05
N LEU A 102 4.67 4.65 8.96
CA LEU A 102 5.39 5.93 9.10
C LEU A 102 5.98 6.12 10.50
N PHE A 103 5.27 5.67 11.53
CA PHE A 103 5.79 5.68 12.90
C PHE A 103 7.02 4.78 13.02
N ASN A 104 6.96 3.55 12.54
CA ASN A 104 8.08 2.59 12.63
C ASN A 104 9.33 3.11 11.88
N GLN A 105 9.15 3.71 10.70
CA GLN A 105 10.27 4.33 9.99
C GLN A 105 10.93 5.46 10.79
N ARG A 106 10.12 6.36 11.38
CA ARG A 106 10.63 7.42 12.24
C ARG A 106 11.31 6.89 13.49
N LEU A 107 10.75 5.81 14.07
CA LEU A 107 11.29 5.15 15.24
C LEU A 107 12.69 4.60 14.99
N GLU A 108 12.89 3.92 13.86
CA GLU A 108 14.21 3.36 13.48
C GLU A 108 15.28 4.44 13.36
N ILE A 109 14.99 5.56 12.68
CA ILE A 109 15.94 6.66 12.52
C ILE A 109 16.15 7.42 13.84
N TRP A 110 15.13 7.54 14.70
CA TRP A 110 15.25 8.15 16.01
C TRP A 110 16.12 7.30 16.97
N ILE A 111 15.94 5.99 16.99
CA ILE A 111 16.78 5.06 17.78
C ILE A 111 18.26 5.16 17.37
N LYS A 112 18.53 5.34 16.06
CA LYS A 112 19.89 5.54 15.55
C LYS A 112 20.48 6.93 15.90
N GLY A 113 19.68 7.84 16.43
CA GLY A 113 20.10 9.22 16.73
C GLY A 113 20.16 10.16 15.51
N GLU A 114 19.65 9.72 14.37
CA GLU A 114 19.64 10.48 13.11
C GLU A 114 18.40 11.38 12.95
N TYR A 115 17.44 11.28 13.85
CA TYR A 115 16.19 12.06 13.84
C TYR A 115 15.88 12.63 15.22
N GLU A 116 15.73 13.93 15.28
CA GLU A 116 15.27 14.63 16.48
C GLU A 116 13.78 14.91 16.43
N THR A 117 13.08 14.57 17.49
CA THR A 117 11.67 14.91 17.68
C THR A 117 11.43 15.43 19.09
N LYS A 118 10.44 16.33 19.20
CA LYS A 118 9.97 16.88 20.48
C LYS A 118 8.49 16.53 20.73
N THR A 119 7.93 15.67 19.91
CA THR A 119 6.49 15.33 19.93
C THR A 119 6.20 14.33 21.07
N ARG A 120 5.49 14.78 22.09
CA ARG A 120 5.11 13.96 23.26
C ARG A 120 4.35 12.70 22.90
N ASP A 121 3.47 12.76 21.90
CA ASP A 121 2.71 11.60 21.43
C ASP A 121 3.58 10.53 20.82
N PHE A 122 4.67 10.92 20.13
CA PHE A 122 5.66 9.98 19.62
C PHE A 122 6.35 9.21 20.75
N PHE A 123 6.81 9.91 21.78
CA PHE A 123 7.45 9.28 22.95
C PHE A 123 6.47 8.43 23.74
N ARG A 124 5.24 8.90 23.94
CA ARG A 124 4.19 8.13 24.62
C ARG A 124 3.89 6.82 23.90
N ARG A 125 3.76 6.88 22.58
CA ARG A 125 3.52 5.69 21.76
C ARG A 125 4.73 4.73 21.85
N TYR A 126 5.94 5.21 21.67
CA TYR A 126 7.16 4.42 21.82
C TYR A 126 7.21 3.71 23.18
N LEU A 127 7.09 4.46 24.28
CA LEU A 127 7.15 3.90 25.62
C LEU A 127 6.03 2.91 25.89
N THR A 128 4.83 3.15 25.38
CA THR A 128 3.69 2.23 25.52
C THR A 128 3.92 0.93 24.76
N GLU A 129 4.39 1.00 23.52
CA GLU A 129 4.64 -0.17 22.68
C GLU A 129 5.84 -1.00 23.16
N THR A 130 6.86 -0.35 23.75
CA THR A 130 8.09 -1.01 24.18
C THR A 130 8.00 -1.56 25.60
N TYR A 131 7.48 -0.77 26.56
CA TYR A 131 7.51 -1.11 27.98
C TYR A 131 6.14 -1.31 28.62
N GLY A 132 5.07 -1.07 27.85
CA GLY A 132 3.69 -1.05 28.36
C GLY A 132 3.36 0.25 29.11
N TYR A 133 2.07 0.51 29.33
CA TYR A 133 1.60 1.70 30.05
C TYR A 133 1.64 1.46 31.55
N LYS A 134 2.82 1.55 32.17
CA LYS A 134 3.06 1.37 33.60
C LYS A 134 4.22 2.24 34.08
N CYS A 135 4.23 2.59 35.36
CA CYS A 135 5.34 3.32 35.97
C CYS A 135 6.61 2.47 35.97
N SER A 136 7.73 3.00 35.48
CA SER A 136 9.02 2.29 35.44
C SER A 136 9.65 2.06 36.81
N CYS A 137 9.22 2.82 37.83
CA CYS A 137 9.76 2.69 39.18
C CYS A 137 8.95 1.72 40.07
N CYS A 138 7.61 1.84 40.09
CA CYS A 138 6.76 1.04 40.97
C CYS A 138 5.76 0.12 40.23
N SER A 139 5.84 0.08 38.91
CA SER A 139 5.02 -0.75 38.01
C SER A 139 3.51 -0.48 38.05
N ILE A 140 3.05 0.53 38.77
CA ILE A 140 1.63 0.87 38.88
C ILE A 140 1.09 1.35 37.52
N SER A 141 -0.07 0.86 37.12
CA SER A 141 -0.83 1.31 35.93
C SER A 141 -2.21 1.86 36.28
N GLU A 142 -2.73 1.55 37.46
CA GLU A 142 -4.05 1.91 37.94
C GLU A 142 -4.00 2.44 39.37
N TRP A 143 -4.91 3.36 39.70
CA TRP A 143 -5.12 3.89 41.04
C TRP A 143 -6.62 4.09 41.30
N ASN A 144 -7.12 3.54 42.40
CA ASN A 144 -8.54 3.59 42.75
C ASN A 144 -9.48 3.15 41.60
N GLY A 145 -9.13 2.05 40.89
CA GLY A 145 -9.93 1.50 39.80
C GLY A 145 -9.91 2.32 38.50
N LYS A 146 -8.98 3.28 38.38
CA LYS A 146 -8.81 4.11 37.17
C LYS A 146 -7.37 4.03 36.68
N SER A 147 -7.18 4.09 35.35
CA SER A 147 -5.86 4.21 34.78
C SER A 147 -5.14 5.45 35.29
N ILE A 148 -3.95 5.29 35.84
CA ILE A 148 -3.15 6.40 36.35
C ILE A 148 -2.57 7.21 35.21
N VAL A 149 -2.54 8.55 35.36
CA VAL A 149 -1.88 9.42 34.41
C VAL A 149 -0.36 9.30 34.57
N LEU A 150 0.32 8.71 33.61
CA LEU A 150 1.78 8.62 33.60
C LEU A 150 2.38 9.82 32.89
N GLU A 151 3.47 10.32 33.45
CA GLU A 151 4.29 11.40 32.91
C GLU A 151 5.46 10.80 32.11
N ILE A 152 5.91 11.51 31.08
CA ILE A 152 7.16 11.19 30.38
C ILE A 152 8.26 11.95 31.09
N ASP A 153 9.20 11.24 31.65
CA ASP A 153 10.32 11.77 32.42
C ASP A 153 11.65 11.55 31.70
N HIS A 154 12.52 12.55 31.78
CA HIS A 154 13.90 12.49 31.34
C HIS A 154 14.78 12.08 32.55
N ILE A 155 15.37 10.91 32.47
CA ILE A 155 16.10 10.27 33.59
C ILE A 155 17.25 11.19 34.07
N ASP A 156 17.95 11.83 33.15
CA ASP A 156 19.05 12.78 33.45
C ASP A 156 18.56 14.20 33.83
N GLY A 157 17.23 14.44 33.76
CA GLY A 157 16.63 15.76 34.02
C GLY A 157 16.81 16.78 32.88
N ASN A 158 17.45 16.41 31.77
CA ASN A 158 17.63 17.27 30.62
C ASN A 158 16.51 17.07 29.60
N SER A 159 15.58 18.01 29.53
CA SER A 159 14.41 17.94 28.63
C SER A 159 14.76 18.05 27.14
N GLU A 160 15.99 18.26 26.78
CA GLU A 160 16.47 18.29 25.39
C GLU A 160 17.06 16.96 24.98
N ASN A 161 17.44 16.11 25.93
CA ASN A 161 17.97 14.78 25.69
C ASN A 161 16.81 13.77 25.48
N ASN A 162 16.24 13.77 24.28
CA ASN A 162 15.13 12.89 23.91
C ASN A 162 15.60 11.53 23.36
N ARG A 163 16.72 10.99 23.86
CA ARG A 163 17.17 9.65 23.45
C ARG A 163 16.32 8.56 24.08
N PRO A 164 16.12 7.40 23.40
CA PRO A 164 15.27 6.31 23.90
C PRO A 164 15.61 5.87 25.32
N GLU A 165 16.89 5.74 25.63
CA GLU A 165 17.41 5.29 26.92
C GLU A 165 17.22 6.31 28.06
N ASN A 166 16.96 7.57 27.71
CA ASN A 166 16.75 8.65 28.69
C ASN A 166 15.27 8.92 28.99
N LEU A 167 14.35 8.23 28.31
CA LEU A 167 12.91 8.44 28.46
C LEU A 167 12.26 7.30 29.22
N ARG A 168 11.35 7.62 30.14
CA ARG A 168 10.56 6.64 30.87
C ARG A 168 9.16 7.12 31.20
N PHE A 169 8.23 6.18 31.42
CA PHE A 169 6.98 6.48 32.10
C PHE A 169 7.18 6.50 33.61
N ILE A 170 6.67 7.51 34.30
CA ILE A 170 6.72 7.60 35.73
C ILE A 170 5.38 8.10 36.29
N CYS A 171 4.92 7.56 37.40
CA CYS A 171 3.75 8.07 38.08
C CYS A 171 4.09 9.33 38.88
N PRO A 172 3.11 10.23 39.17
CA PRO A 172 3.34 11.48 39.89
C PRO A 172 4.04 11.27 41.26
N ASN A 173 3.71 10.19 41.99
CA ASN A 173 4.32 9.89 43.29
C ASN A 173 5.82 9.56 43.13
N CYS A 174 6.17 8.67 42.23
CA CYS A 174 7.57 8.33 41.99
C CYS A 174 8.33 9.52 41.40
N HIS A 175 7.69 10.29 40.50
CA HIS A 175 8.34 11.49 39.93
C HIS A 175 8.66 12.54 40.99
N SER A 176 7.79 12.74 41.96
CA SER A 176 8.05 13.71 43.06
C SER A 176 9.27 13.32 43.93
N GLN A 177 9.72 12.08 43.88
CA GLN A 177 10.85 11.58 44.67
C GLN A 177 12.17 11.56 43.88
N THR A 178 12.15 11.84 42.57
CA THR A 178 13.38 11.87 41.75
C THR A 178 14.27 13.03 42.11
N ASP A 179 15.57 12.88 41.92
CA ASP A 179 16.55 13.97 42.12
C ASP A 179 16.41 15.10 41.10
N THR A 180 15.70 14.82 40.02
CA THR A 180 15.41 15.75 38.91
C THR A 180 14.07 16.46 39.04
N TYR A 181 13.33 16.28 40.16
CA TYR A 181 12.01 16.85 40.36
C TYR A 181 12.03 18.34 40.69
N LYS A 182 11.35 19.19 39.91
CA LYS A 182 11.15 20.62 40.16
C LYS A 182 12.47 21.37 40.52
N ALA A 183 12.55 21.90 41.73
CA ALA A 183 13.70 22.69 42.20
C ALA A 183 15.00 21.88 42.31
N ARG A 184 14.93 20.57 42.53
CA ARG A 184 16.11 19.68 42.51
C ARG A 184 16.78 19.62 41.14
N ASN A 185 16.04 19.88 40.06
CA ASN A 185 16.57 19.98 38.71
C ASN A 185 17.01 21.39 38.29
N MET A 186 17.26 22.24 39.21
CA MET A 186 17.71 23.64 38.94
C MET A 186 18.99 23.62 38.11
N GLY A 187 19.02 24.39 37.03
CA GLY A 187 20.16 24.47 36.10
C GLY A 187 20.23 23.41 35.03
N LYS A 188 19.41 22.32 35.08
CA LYS A 188 19.36 21.25 34.07
C LYS A 188 18.06 21.20 33.28
N GLY A 189 17.04 21.97 33.63
CA GLY A 189 15.71 22.00 33.01
C GLY A 189 15.68 22.57 31.60
N ARG A 190 14.52 23.10 31.21
CA ARG A 190 14.29 23.64 29.84
C ARG A 190 15.31 24.79 29.57
N HIS A 191 15.78 24.85 28.31
CA HIS A 191 16.80 25.81 27.86
C HIS A 191 16.52 27.24 28.32
N TYR A 192 15.32 27.79 28.08
CA TYR A 192 14.94 29.15 28.49
C TYR A 192 14.99 29.37 30.01
N ARG A 193 14.74 28.35 30.85
CA ARG A 193 14.87 28.43 32.29
C ARG A 193 16.35 28.45 32.72
N ARG A 194 17.17 27.64 32.05
CA ARG A 194 18.63 27.64 32.28
C ARG A 194 19.22 28.99 31.98
N GLU A 195 18.85 29.62 30.87
CA GLU A 195 19.30 30.96 30.49
C GLU A 195 18.87 32.02 31.52
N ARG A 196 17.59 31.97 31.95
CA ARG A 196 17.10 32.88 32.98
C ARG A 196 17.85 32.72 34.31
N TYR A 197 18.07 31.50 34.76
CA TYR A 197 18.83 31.25 35.99
C TYR A 197 20.29 31.68 35.85
N ALA A 198 20.92 31.43 34.72
CA ALA A 198 22.27 31.91 34.45
C ALA A 198 22.35 33.43 34.42
N ALA A 199 21.29 34.12 34.00
CA ALA A 199 21.16 35.58 34.03
C ALA A 199 20.75 36.15 35.41
N GLY A 200 20.63 35.30 36.45
CA GLY A 200 20.21 35.73 37.80
C GLY A 200 18.73 36.11 37.93
N GLN A 201 17.90 35.74 36.95
CA GLN A 201 16.47 36.02 36.94
C GLN A 201 15.69 34.90 37.65
N SER A 202 15.15 35.16 38.81
CA SER A 202 14.17 34.32 39.48
C SER A 202 12.75 34.47 38.83
N TYR A 203 11.79 33.62 39.21
CA TYR A 203 10.40 33.73 38.77
C TYR A 203 9.81 35.11 39.00
#